data_89b38e230c807a4e30434ccf4404480d
#
_entry.id   89b38e230c807a4e30434ccf4404480d
#
_cell.length_a   1.000
_cell.length_b   1.000
_cell.length_c   1.000
_cell.angle_alpha   90.00
_cell.angle_beta   90.00
_cell.angle_gamma   90.00
#
_symmetry.space_group_name_H-M   'P 1'
#
loop_
_entity.id
_entity.type
_entity.pdbx_description
1 polymer ?
#
loop_
_entity_poly.entity_id
_entity_poly.type
_entity_poly.pdbx_seq_one_letter_code
_entity_poly.pdbx_strand_id
1 'polypeptide(L)'
;MKKYLNKTPEEVIKLVTIEIIERAIKLGRKNNRTISISKTSGGKGTNVEKLNPKTEIGKEQLEKFFSSIRRHYTFSGLGSPEEKNSINWRILNLPFTRRLLVVFQVALSFVLKGTPFKNKLYRWMGIHVGRGAEIMQLVWLDHFRPELIFIGENTLMGAFTRLTVHAYEGSGKFRYGLIEIGNNCKIGAGTGMGPIRIEDNVRTLPGATLSPYFSNIKNGSIVGWNPPNVKESKE
;
A
#
# COMPACT_ATOMS: atom_id res chain seq x y z
N MET A 1 -16.02 4.51 3.55
CA MET A 1 -15.83 3.47 2.53
C MET A 1 -16.44 3.83 1.18
N LYS A 2 -17.67 4.32 1.08
CA LYS A 2 -18.28 4.76 -0.20
C LYS A 2 -17.45 5.82 -0.98
N LYS A 3 -16.60 6.59 -0.30
CA LYS A 3 -15.77 7.67 -0.86
C LYS A 3 -14.76 7.17 -1.92
N TYR A 4 -14.32 5.91 -1.85
CA TYR A 4 -13.30 5.35 -2.73
C TYR A 4 -13.86 4.38 -3.77
N LEU A 5 -15.14 4.01 -3.66
CA LEU A 5 -15.80 3.15 -4.64
C LEU A 5 -15.84 3.83 -6.00
N ASN A 6 -15.57 3.07 -7.05
CA ASN A 6 -15.58 3.52 -8.46
C ASN A 6 -14.54 4.62 -8.79
N LYS A 7 -13.48 4.72 -8.00
CA LYS A 7 -12.37 5.64 -8.27
C LYS A 7 -11.18 4.91 -8.87
N THR A 8 -10.43 5.62 -9.71
CA THR A 8 -9.17 5.11 -10.25
C THR A 8 -8.09 5.01 -9.15
N PRO A 9 -7.06 4.18 -9.32
CA PRO A 9 -5.94 4.12 -8.38
C PRO A 9 -5.31 5.48 -8.09
N GLU A 10 -5.19 6.32 -9.13
CA GLU A 10 -4.63 7.67 -9.02
C GLU A 10 -5.51 8.61 -8.18
N GLU A 11 -6.82 8.54 -8.36
CA GLU A 11 -7.77 9.29 -7.53
C GLU A 11 -7.74 8.84 -6.08
N VAL A 12 -7.65 7.52 -5.85
CA VAL A 12 -7.62 6.96 -4.50
C VAL A 12 -6.35 7.37 -3.77
N ILE A 13 -5.17 7.25 -4.38
CA ILE A 13 -3.92 7.63 -3.70
C ILE A 13 -3.88 9.14 -3.43
N LYS A 14 -4.41 9.97 -4.32
CA LYS A 14 -4.54 11.41 -4.10
C LYS A 14 -5.39 11.71 -2.87
N LEU A 15 -6.58 11.12 -2.77
CA LEU A 15 -7.49 11.32 -1.65
C LEU A 15 -6.90 10.82 -0.32
N VAL A 16 -6.29 9.63 -0.33
CA VAL A 16 -5.61 9.06 0.85
C VAL A 16 -4.47 9.97 1.29
N THR A 17 -3.68 10.48 0.35
CA THR A 17 -2.55 11.38 0.66
C THR A 17 -3.04 12.68 1.30
N ILE A 18 -4.13 13.28 0.81
CA ILE A 18 -4.73 14.48 1.41
C ILE A 18 -5.14 14.20 2.86
N GLU A 19 -5.82 13.09 3.13
CA GLU A 19 -6.21 12.72 4.50
C GLU A 19 -5.01 12.51 5.43
N ILE A 20 -3.92 11.91 4.92
CA ILE A 20 -2.70 11.71 5.69
C ILE A 20 -2.00 13.06 5.95
N ILE A 21 -1.95 13.95 4.97
CA ILE A 21 -1.42 15.32 5.14
C ILE A 21 -2.16 16.05 6.26
N GLU A 22 -3.50 16.03 6.26
CA GLU A 22 -4.29 16.68 7.34
C GLU A 22 -3.95 16.15 8.73
N ARG A 23 -3.73 14.84 8.86
CA ARG A 23 -3.32 14.21 10.12
C ARG A 23 -1.90 14.55 10.49
N ALA A 24 -0.99 14.59 9.52
CA ALA A 24 0.40 14.97 9.72
C ALA A 24 0.52 16.43 10.18
N ILE A 25 -0.28 17.35 9.63
CA ILE A 25 -0.35 18.75 10.09
C ILE A 25 -0.77 18.80 11.57
N LYS A 26 -1.85 18.10 11.95
CA LYS A 26 -2.29 18.06 13.36
C LYS A 26 -1.20 17.50 14.28
N LEU A 27 -0.50 16.45 13.84
CA LEU A 27 0.59 15.83 14.59
C LEU A 27 1.78 16.80 14.74
N GLY A 28 2.18 17.45 13.66
CA GLY A 28 3.27 18.42 13.65
C GLY A 28 3.02 19.57 14.63
N ARG A 29 1.82 20.16 14.57
CA ARG A 29 1.40 21.23 15.50
C ARG A 29 1.39 20.77 16.95
N LYS A 30 0.82 19.59 17.24
CA LYS A 30 0.74 19.03 18.60
C LYS A 30 2.12 18.83 19.22
N ASN A 31 3.10 18.41 18.42
CA ASN A 31 4.44 18.01 18.90
C ASN A 31 5.51 19.06 18.57
N ASN A 32 5.14 20.24 18.06
CA ASN A 32 6.05 21.29 17.59
C ASN A 32 7.15 20.74 16.66
N ARG A 33 6.73 19.96 15.65
CA ARG A 33 7.64 19.29 14.70
C ARG A 33 7.29 19.66 13.25
N THR A 34 8.34 19.84 12.45
CA THR A 34 8.18 20.00 11.00
C THR A 34 8.10 18.63 10.35
N ILE A 35 6.94 18.33 9.76
CA ILE A 35 6.71 17.11 8.98
C ILE A 35 6.77 17.48 7.51
N SER A 36 7.44 16.67 6.70
CA SER A 36 7.52 16.84 5.26
C SER A 36 7.06 15.59 4.52
N ILE A 37 6.61 15.77 3.28
CA ILE A 37 6.22 14.71 2.36
C ILE A 37 7.04 14.80 1.08
N SER A 38 7.56 13.68 0.60
CA SER A 38 8.26 13.57 -0.68
C SER A 38 7.60 12.55 -1.60
N LYS A 39 7.80 12.73 -2.91
CA LYS A 39 7.33 11.82 -3.97
C LYS A 39 8.31 10.70 -4.29
N THR A 40 9.52 10.76 -3.74
CA THR A 40 10.61 9.79 -4.00
C THR A 40 11.35 9.49 -2.70
N SER A 41 11.90 8.29 -2.59
CA SER A 41 12.83 7.95 -1.50
C SER A 41 14.08 8.81 -1.62
N GLY A 42 14.34 9.69 -0.67
CA GLY A 42 15.51 10.58 -0.68
C GLY A 42 15.33 11.91 -1.43
N GLY A 43 14.17 12.15 -2.05
CA GLY A 43 13.85 13.45 -2.64
C GLY A 43 13.63 14.55 -1.59
N LYS A 44 13.86 15.81 -2.00
CA LYS A 44 13.56 16.98 -1.16
C LYS A 44 12.07 17.01 -0.83
N GLY A 45 11.72 16.92 0.44
CA GLY A 45 10.33 16.92 0.91
C GLY A 45 9.73 18.33 0.94
N THR A 46 8.43 18.40 0.74
CA THR A 46 7.63 19.61 0.95
C THR A 46 7.05 19.59 2.35
N ASN A 47 7.16 20.70 3.11
CA ASN A 47 6.52 20.83 4.41
C ASN A 47 4.98 20.66 4.25
N VAL A 48 4.37 19.77 5.05
CA VAL A 48 2.93 19.47 4.98
C VAL A 48 2.06 20.68 5.31
N GLU A 49 2.53 21.64 6.11
CA GLU A 49 1.80 22.88 6.40
C GLU A 49 1.53 23.71 5.14
N LYS A 50 2.47 23.72 4.18
CA LYS A 50 2.29 24.37 2.88
C LYS A 50 1.23 23.72 2.01
N LEU A 51 0.89 22.49 2.30
CA LEU A 51 -0.10 21.67 1.59
C LEU A 51 -1.43 21.58 2.34
N ASN A 52 -1.73 22.52 3.24
CA ASN A 52 -2.93 22.49 4.05
C ASN A 52 -4.20 22.66 3.19
N PRO A 53 -5.05 21.63 3.03
CA PRO A 53 -6.23 21.68 2.17
C PRO A 53 -7.32 22.66 2.67
N LYS A 54 -7.16 23.21 3.88
CA LYS A 54 -8.11 24.15 4.48
C LYS A 54 -7.82 25.61 4.17
N THR A 55 -6.69 25.90 3.54
CA THR A 55 -6.31 27.27 3.13
C THR A 55 -6.27 27.38 1.60
N GLU A 56 -6.59 28.53 1.04
CA GLU A 56 -6.56 28.72 -0.43
C GLU A 56 -5.16 28.50 -1.00
N ILE A 57 -4.14 29.06 -0.38
CA ILE A 57 -2.74 28.84 -0.78
C ILE A 57 -2.38 27.34 -0.71
N GLY A 58 -2.84 26.65 0.32
CA GLY A 58 -2.59 25.22 0.48
C GLY A 58 -3.29 24.35 -0.56
N LYS A 59 -4.49 24.72 -1.00
CA LYS A 59 -5.20 24.06 -2.11
C LYS A 59 -4.43 24.21 -3.42
N GLU A 60 -3.98 25.41 -3.76
CA GLU A 60 -3.15 25.66 -4.94
C GLU A 60 -1.84 24.84 -4.90
N GLN A 61 -1.16 24.84 -3.75
CA GLN A 61 0.05 24.05 -3.57
C GLN A 61 -0.20 22.53 -3.66
N LEU A 62 -1.36 22.05 -3.19
CA LEU A 62 -1.77 20.65 -3.36
C LEU A 62 -2.00 20.29 -4.83
N GLU A 63 -2.67 21.12 -5.59
CA GLU A 63 -2.86 20.92 -7.03
C GLU A 63 -1.52 20.84 -7.76
N LYS A 64 -0.61 21.77 -7.47
CA LYS A 64 0.77 21.74 -7.98
C LYS A 64 1.53 20.50 -7.50
N PHE A 65 1.36 20.09 -6.24
CA PHE A 65 1.96 18.86 -5.73
C PHE A 65 1.43 17.62 -6.47
N PHE A 66 0.14 17.56 -6.81
CA PHE A 66 -0.46 16.44 -7.53
C PHE A 66 -0.47 16.60 -9.07
N SER A 67 0.17 17.61 -9.64
CA SER A 67 0.32 17.72 -11.10
C SER A 67 1.02 16.49 -11.71
N SER A 68 1.86 15.79 -10.91
CA SER A 68 2.37 14.45 -11.21
C SER A 68 2.08 13.53 -10.04
N ILE A 69 1.09 12.65 -10.20
CA ILE A 69 0.75 11.63 -9.20
C ILE A 69 1.81 10.53 -9.21
N ARG A 70 2.20 10.06 -8.04
CA ARG A 70 3.15 8.97 -7.86
C ARG A 70 2.48 7.78 -7.18
N ARG A 71 3.05 6.60 -7.35
CA ARG A 71 2.52 5.38 -6.73
C ARG A 71 2.83 5.28 -5.25
N HIS A 72 3.84 5.97 -4.78
CA HIS A 72 4.22 5.98 -3.36
C HIS A 72 4.68 7.37 -2.92
N TYR A 73 4.52 7.60 -1.61
CA TYR A 73 4.91 8.82 -0.94
C TYR A 73 5.65 8.48 0.36
N THR A 74 6.57 9.33 0.76
CA THR A 74 7.34 9.20 1.99
C THR A 74 7.14 10.43 2.87
N PHE A 75 6.71 10.21 4.11
CA PHE A 75 6.70 11.23 5.15
C PHE A 75 8.00 11.15 5.96
N SER A 76 8.51 12.30 6.38
CA SER A 76 9.68 12.44 7.23
C SER A 76 9.37 13.40 8.38
N GLY A 77 10.09 13.28 9.52
CA GLY A 77 9.87 14.12 10.70
C GLY A 77 8.77 13.60 11.63
N LEU A 78 8.33 12.34 11.49
CA LEU A 78 7.31 11.74 12.37
C LEU A 78 7.85 11.35 13.75
N GLY A 79 9.17 11.23 13.91
CA GLY A 79 9.85 10.91 15.16
C GLY A 79 11.14 11.71 15.30
N SER A 80 11.72 11.76 16.52
CA SER A 80 13.09 12.27 16.70
C SER A 80 14.10 11.21 16.22
N PRO A 81 15.34 11.62 15.88
CA PRO A 81 16.42 10.68 15.54
C PRO A 81 16.71 9.66 16.64
N GLU A 82 16.45 10.05 17.90
CA GLU A 82 16.65 9.23 19.10
C GLU A 82 15.51 8.22 19.31
N GLU A 83 14.30 8.49 18.79
CA GLU A 83 13.16 7.60 18.86
C GLU A 83 13.29 6.47 17.84
N LYS A 84 14.00 5.39 18.18
CA LYS A 84 14.14 4.20 17.32
C LYS A 84 12.79 3.58 16.92
N ASN A 85 11.77 3.71 17.78
CA ASN A 85 10.45 3.15 17.61
C ASN A 85 9.34 4.21 17.75
N SER A 86 9.35 5.25 16.92
CA SER A 86 8.27 6.22 16.95
C SER A 86 6.93 5.59 16.60
N ILE A 87 5.98 5.62 17.52
CA ILE A 87 4.59 5.21 17.29
C ILE A 87 3.77 6.28 16.57
N ASN A 88 4.36 7.43 16.31
CA ASN A 88 3.67 8.61 15.75
C ASN A 88 3.07 8.32 14.37
N TRP A 89 3.68 7.42 13.57
CA TRP A 89 3.11 7.00 12.29
C TRP A 89 1.72 6.35 12.45
N ARG A 90 1.42 5.76 13.61
CA ARG A 90 0.10 5.15 13.88
C ARG A 90 -1.04 6.16 13.87
N ILE A 91 -0.73 7.44 14.12
CA ILE A 91 -1.71 8.53 14.05
C ILE A 91 -2.15 8.77 12.60
N LEU A 92 -1.28 8.43 11.63
CA LEU A 92 -1.61 8.49 10.22
C LEU A 92 -2.56 7.36 9.77
N ASN A 93 -2.72 6.34 10.61
CA ASN A 93 -3.56 5.19 10.37
C ASN A 93 -5.05 5.54 10.48
N LEU A 94 -5.88 4.60 10.04
CA LEU A 94 -7.33 4.72 10.10
C LEU A 94 -7.87 4.79 11.54
N PRO A 95 -9.08 5.35 11.74
CA PRO A 95 -9.74 5.36 13.05
C PRO A 95 -9.85 3.95 13.66
N PHE A 96 -9.95 3.91 14.99
CA PHE A 96 -10.02 2.68 15.77
C PHE A 96 -11.07 1.67 15.29
N THR A 97 -12.24 2.16 14.87
CA THR A 97 -13.34 1.33 14.33
C THR A 97 -12.90 0.49 13.11
N ARG A 98 -11.97 0.99 12.31
CA ARG A 98 -11.41 0.22 11.19
C ARG A 98 -10.35 -0.80 11.61
N ARG A 99 -9.76 -0.67 12.79
CA ARG A 99 -8.81 -1.66 13.32
C ARG A 99 -9.51 -2.98 13.67
N LEU A 100 -10.78 -2.93 14.05
CA LEU A 100 -11.59 -4.14 14.26
C LEU A 100 -11.75 -4.96 12.99
N LEU A 101 -11.71 -4.32 11.82
CA LEU A 101 -11.74 -5.02 10.53
C LEU A 101 -10.52 -5.93 10.32
N VAL A 102 -9.40 -5.66 10.99
CA VAL A 102 -8.21 -6.52 10.95
C VAL A 102 -8.51 -7.89 11.51
N VAL A 103 -9.12 -7.94 12.69
CA VAL A 103 -9.51 -9.20 13.33
C VAL A 103 -10.46 -9.98 12.44
N PHE A 104 -11.42 -9.28 11.87
CA PHE A 104 -12.37 -9.88 10.93
C PHE A 104 -11.70 -10.39 9.65
N GLN A 105 -10.76 -9.64 9.09
CA GLN A 105 -9.97 -10.07 7.93
C GLN A 105 -9.14 -11.32 8.23
N VAL A 106 -8.48 -11.37 9.38
CA VAL A 106 -7.73 -12.54 9.81
C VAL A 106 -8.66 -13.76 9.88
N ALA A 107 -9.79 -13.65 10.57
CA ALA A 107 -10.78 -14.73 10.65
C ALA A 107 -11.24 -15.19 9.26
N LEU A 108 -11.58 -14.24 8.36
CA LEU A 108 -12.00 -14.55 6.99
C LEU A 108 -10.90 -15.24 6.18
N SER A 109 -9.64 -14.85 6.38
CA SER A 109 -8.52 -15.42 5.64
C SER A 109 -8.29 -16.89 5.98
N PHE A 110 -8.58 -17.31 7.23
CA PHE A 110 -8.44 -18.69 7.66
C PHE A 110 -9.59 -19.58 7.19
N VAL A 111 -10.83 -19.09 7.27
CA VAL A 111 -12.03 -19.93 7.17
C VAL A 111 -12.53 -20.09 5.73
N LEU A 112 -12.37 -19.08 4.89
CA LEU A 112 -12.98 -19.06 3.56
C LEU A 112 -11.95 -19.27 2.46
N LYS A 113 -12.20 -20.26 1.60
CA LYS A 113 -11.55 -20.37 0.27
C LYS A 113 -11.88 -19.13 -0.57
N GLY A 114 -11.20 -18.97 -1.72
CA GLY A 114 -11.53 -17.95 -2.71
C GLY A 114 -12.97 -18.09 -3.20
N THR A 115 -13.87 -17.25 -2.69
CA THR A 115 -15.29 -17.27 -3.01
C THR A 115 -15.78 -15.85 -3.34
N PRO A 116 -16.83 -15.72 -4.18
CA PRO A 116 -17.44 -14.41 -4.44
C PRO A 116 -17.90 -13.69 -3.16
N PHE A 117 -18.34 -14.44 -2.15
CA PHE A 117 -18.73 -13.91 -0.85
C PHE A 117 -17.55 -13.26 -0.12
N LYS A 118 -16.40 -13.93 -0.07
CA LYS A 118 -15.16 -13.39 0.51
C LYS A 118 -14.74 -12.08 -0.19
N ASN A 119 -14.81 -12.05 -1.52
CA ASN A 119 -14.51 -10.85 -2.29
C ASN A 119 -15.46 -9.69 -1.97
N LYS A 120 -16.76 -9.97 -1.74
CA LYS A 120 -17.72 -8.95 -1.31
C LYS A 120 -17.33 -8.34 0.04
N LEU A 121 -16.84 -9.16 0.97
CA LEU A 121 -16.36 -8.69 2.27
C LEU A 121 -15.09 -7.84 2.13
N TYR A 122 -14.14 -8.23 1.30
CA TYR A 122 -12.96 -7.42 1.02
C TYR A 122 -13.32 -6.06 0.40
N ARG A 123 -14.26 -6.03 -0.56
CA ARG A 123 -14.77 -4.75 -1.10
C ARG A 123 -15.43 -3.90 -0.03
N TRP A 124 -16.19 -4.51 0.88
CA TRP A 124 -16.76 -3.80 2.04
C TRP A 124 -15.68 -3.22 2.95
N MET A 125 -14.53 -3.89 3.09
CA MET A 125 -13.37 -3.37 3.83
C MET A 125 -12.64 -2.24 3.10
N GLY A 126 -12.97 -1.98 1.85
CA GLY A 126 -12.39 -0.91 1.03
C GLY A 126 -11.35 -1.38 0.00
N ILE A 127 -11.06 -2.66 -0.08
CA ILE A 127 -10.16 -3.23 -1.08
C ILE A 127 -10.88 -3.29 -2.42
N HIS A 128 -10.21 -2.90 -3.49
CA HIS A 128 -10.75 -3.02 -4.85
C HIS A 128 -10.45 -4.42 -5.39
N VAL A 129 -11.50 -5.23 -5.56
CA VAL A 129 -11.38 -6.62 -6.03
C VAL A 129 -12.27 -6.80 -7.26
N GLY A 130 -11.67 -7.20 -8.40
CA GLY A 130 -12.36 -7.46 -9.65
C GLY A 130 -13.29 -8.68 -9.60
N ARG A 131 -14.11 -8.83 -10.62
CA ARG A 131 -14.98 -10.00 -10.78
C ARG A 131 -14.12 -11.24 -11.08
N GLY A 132 -14.55 -12.40 -10.59
CA GLY A 132 -13.83 -13.65 -10.83
C GLY A 132 -12.47 -13.75 -10.14
N ALA A 133 -12.03 -12.74 -9.36
CA ALA A 133 -10.78 -12.86 -8.60
C ALA A 133 -10.93 -13.94 -7.52
N GLU A 134 -9.87 -14.72 -7.33
CA GLU A 134 -9.79 -15.77 -6.31
C GLU A 134 -8.67 -15.45 -5.31
N ILE A 135 -9.05 -15.10 -4.09
CA ILE A 135 -8.11 -14.82 -3.00
C ILE A 135 -8.10 -16.01 -2.07
N MET A 136 -7.01 -16.79 -2.11
CA MET A 136 -6.88 -18.04 -1.36
C MET A 136 -6.79 -17.80 0.16
N GLN A 137 -6.66 -18.88 0.94
CA GLN A 137 -6.54 -18.80 2.39
C GLN A 137 -5.23 -18.14 2.79
N LEU A 138 -5.24 -17.52 3.98
CA LEU A 138 -4.05 -16.95 4.62
C LEU A 138 -3.35 -15.86 3.79
N VAL A 139 -4.08 -15.25 2.84
CA VAL A 139 -3.61 -14.06 2.15
C VAL A 139 -3.72 -12.87 3.10
N TRP A 140 -2.59 -12.21 3.35
CA TRP A 140 -2.52 -11.01 4.16
C TRP A 140 -2.65 -9.77 3.28
N LEU A 141 -3.76 -9.04 3.44
CA LEU A 141 -3.98 -7.74 2.80
C LEU A 141 -3.78 -6.65 3.85
N ASP A 142 -2.91 -5.70 3.56
CA ASP A 142 -2.58 -4.63 4.50
C ASP A 142 -3.83 -3.85 4.96
N HIS A 143 -3.92 -3.66 6.24
CA HIS A 143 -5.03 -2.97 6.89
C HIS A 143 -4.77 -1.49 7.19
N PHE A 144 -3.56 -1.00 6.88
CA PHE A 144 -3.24 0.43 7.07
C PHE A 144 -4.17 1.31 6.24
N ARG A 145 -4.24 1.04 4.95
CA ARG A 145 -5.09 1.69 3.96
C ARG A 145 -5.53 0.67 2.91
N PRO A 146 -6.52 -0.17 3.22
CA PRO A 146 -6.98 -1.23 2.32
C PRO A 146 -7.45 -0.69 0.97
N GLU A 147 -7.91 0.54 0.91
CA GLU A 147 -8.28 1.23 -0.33
C GLU A 147 -7.12 1.45 -1.32
N LEU A 148 -5.87 1.28 -0.89
CA LEU A 148 -4.68 1.33 -1.77
C LEU A 148 -4.37 -0.01 -2.45
N ILE A 149 -5.21 -1.04 -2.25
CA ILE A 149 -5.05 -2.36 -2.85
C ILE A 149 -6.08 -2.54 -3.97
N PHE A 150 -5.59 -2.77 -5.18
CA PHE A 150 -6.37 -3.07 -6.38
C PHE A 150 -5.99 -4.44 -6.91
N ILE A 151 -6.97 -5.32 -7.04
CA ILE A 151 -6.83 -6.68 -7.59
C ILE A 151 -7.79 -6.78 -8.78
N GLY A 152 -7.24 -7.06 -9.96
CA GLY A 152 -7.98 -7.13 -11.22
C GLY A 152 -8.91 -8.33 -11.33
N GLU A 153 -9.67 -8.37 -12.44
CA GLU A 153 -10.60 -9.44 -12.75
C GLU A 153 -9.87 -10.77 -13.02
N ASN A 154 -10.47 -11.88 -12.64
CA ASN A 154 -9.98 -13.25 -12.87
C ASN A 154 -8.53 -13.48 -12.36
N THR A 155 -8.08 -12.71 -11.39
CA THR A 155 -6.74 -12.82 -10.82
C THR A 155 -6.76 -13.78 -9.65
N LEU A 156 -5.84 -14.76 -9.67
CA LEU A 156 -5.62 -15.72 -8.60
C LEU A 156 -4.52 -15.23 -7.66
N MET A 157 -4.85 -15.12 -6.37
CA MET A 157 -3.90 -14.85 -5.29
C MET A 157 -3.64 -16.15 -4.52
N GLY A 158 -2.44 -16.71 -4.66
CA GLY A 158 -2.03 -17.93 -3.95
C GLY A 158 -2.00 -17.76 -2.43
N ALA A 159 -2.17 -18.85 -1.70
CA ALA A 159 -2.16 -18.85 -0.23
C ALA A 159 -0.86 -18.23 0.33
N PHE A 160 -0.94 -17.65 1.54
CA PHE A 160 0.19 -16.99 2.23
C PHE A 160 0.77 -15.77 1.51
N THR A 161 0.15 -15.28 0.46
CA THR A 161 0.57 -14.03 -0.21
C THR A 161 0.40 -12.85 0.75
N ARG A 162 1.37 -11.91 0.74
CA ARG A 162 1.36 -10.72 1.60
C ARG A 162 1.46 -9.45 0.78
N LEU A 163 0.46 -8.58 0.92
CA LEU A 163 0.41 -7.26 0.32
C LEU A 163 0.59 -6.22 1.41
N THR A 164 1.67 -5.44 1.35
CA THR A 164 2.00 -4.42 2.36
C THR A 164 2.06 -3.05 1.69
N VAL A 165 1.05 -2.22 1.89
CA VAL A 165 0.98 -0.86 1.28
C VAL A 165 1.81 0.17 2.03
N HIS A 166 2.37 -0.15 3.20
CA HIS A 166 3.14 0.80 4.00
C HIS A 166 4.39 0.17 4.60
N ALA A 167 5.37 1.01 4.90
CA ALA A 167 6.56 0.65 5.63
C ALA A 167 7.02 1.79 6.54
N TYR A 168 7.46 1.48 7.74
CA TYR A 168 8.17 2.38 8.62
C TYR A 168 9.67 2.08 8.52
N GLU A 169 10.44 3.08 8.06
CA GLU A 169 11.87 2.91 7.77
C GLU A 169 12.78 3.30 8.95
N GLY A 170 12.20 3.54 10.12
CA GLY A 170 12.94 4.14 11.26
C GLY A 170 13.20 5.63 11.07
N SER A 171 13.89 6.25 12.03
CA SER A 171 14.26 7.69 11.99
C SER A 171 13.12 8.63 11.61
N GLY A 172 11.88 8.30 11.99
CA GLY A 172 10.69 9.10 11.68
C GLY A 172 10.27 9.11 10.21
N LYS A 173 10.74 8.18 9.39
CA LYS A 173 10.31 8.01 7.99
C LYS A 173 9.22 6.97 7.87
N PHE A 174 8.19 7.32 7.13
CA PHE A 174 7.04 6.46 6.85
C PHE A 174 6.68 6.50 5.37
N ARG A 175 6.72 5.36 4.71
CA ARG A 175 6.38 5.21 3.30
C ARG A 175 5.06 4.48 3.15
N TYR A 176 4.28 4.85 2.15
CA TYR A 176 3.08 4.11 1.71
C TYR A 176 2.86 4.30 0.21
N GLY A 177 2.05 3.42 -0.38
CA GLY A 177 1.74 3.53 -1.80
C GLY A 177 0.72 2.51 -2.28
N LEU A 178 0.44 2.56 -3.59
CA LEU A 178 -0.49 1.69 -4.29
C LEU A 178 0.10 0.32 -4.57
N ILE A 179 -0.71 -0.72 -4.33
CA ILE A 179 -0.54 -2.03 -4.94
C ILE A 179 -1.66 -2.18 -5.97
N GLU A 180 -1.27 -2.35 -7.22
CA GLU A 180 -2.19 -2.51 -8.35
C GLU A 180 -1.80 -3.78 -9.11
N ILE A 181 -2.71 -4.75 -9.11
CA ILE A 181 -2.54 -6.04 -9.80
C ILE A 181 -3.59 -6.08 -10.90
N GLY A 182 -3.13 -6.29 -12.12
CA GLY A 182 -3.96 -6.35 -13.32
C GLY A 182 -4.86 -7.57 -13.39
N ASN A 183 -5.48 -7.76 -14.55
CA ASN A 183 -6.41 -8.85 -14.81
C ASN A 183 -5.67 -10.14 -15.19
N ASN A 184 -6.33 -11.28 -14.99
CA ASN A 184 -5.85 -12.60 -15.38
C ASN A 184 -4.46 -12.95 -14.83
N CYS A 185 -4.04 -12.33 -13.73
CA CYS A 185 -2.75 -12.61 -13.10
C CYS A 185 -2.81 -13.89 -12.26
N LYS A 186 -1.67 -14.57 -12.13
CA LYS A 186 -1.50 -15.73 -11.25
C LYS A 186 -0.39 -15.45 -10.26
N ILE A 187 -0.75 -15.00 -9.07
CA ILE A 187 0.20 -14.69 -8.00
C ILE A 187 0.47 -15.96 -7.20
N GLY A 188 1.71 -16.45 -7.28
CA GLY A 188 2.14 -17.69 -6.63
C GLY A 188 2.03 -17.61 -5.10
N ALA A 189 1.82 -18.76 -4.47
CA ALA A 189 1.72 -18.87 -3.02
C ALA A 189 2.97 -18.29 -2.31
N GLY A 190 2.79 -17.64 -1.16
CA GLY A 190 3.88 -17.04 -0.39
C GLY A 190 4.50 -15.79 -1.01
N THR A 191 3.98 -15.27 -2.13
CA THR A 191 4.50 -14.05 -2.72
C THR A 191 4.35 -12.86 -1.77
N GLY A 192 5.44 -12.13 -1.54
CA GLY A 192 5.44 -10.87 -0.80
C GLY A 192 5.54 -9.67 -1.74
N MET A 193 4.73 -8.63 -1.54
CA MET A 193 4.85 -7.41 -2.34
C MET A 193 4.56 -6.13 -1.57
N GLY A 194 5.33 -5.09 -1.91
CA GLY A 194 5.11 -3.71 -1.52
C GLY A 194 4.34 -2.92 -2.57
N PRO A 195 4.31 -1.58 -2.48
CA PRO A 195 3.70 -0.72 -3.49
C PRO A 195 4.28 -0.96 -4.88
N ILE A 196 3.46 -1.50 -5.78
CA ILE A 196 3.89 -1.93 -7.11
C ILE A 196 2.71 -1.91 -8.09
N ARG A 197 3.00 -1.78 -9.38
CA ARG A 197 2.07 -2.08 -10.46
C ARG A 197 2.45 -3.40 -11.14
N ILE A 198 1.50 -4.29 -11.24
CA ILE A 198 1.57 -5.52 -12.01
C ILE A 198 0.53 -5.39 -13.12
N GLU A 199 0.97 -5.43 -14.37
CA GLU A 199 0.07 -5.36 -15.53
C GLU A 199 -0.68 -6.70 -15.70
N ASP A 200 -1.50 -6.81 -16.74
CA ASP A 200 -2.33 -8.01 -16.97
C ASP A 200 -1.50 -9.26 -17.32
N ASN A 201 -2.08 -10.43 -17.14
CA ASN A 201 -1.52 -11.73 -17.54
C ASN A 201 -0.16 -12.07 -16.91
N VAL A 202 0.20 -11.44 -15.80
CA VAL A 202 1.47 -11.69 -15.10
C VAL A 202 1.36 -12.95 -14.24
N ARG A 203 2.43 -13.74 -14.21
CA ARG A 203 2.58 -14.88 -13.31
C ARG A 203 3.76 -14.66 -12.39
N THR A 204 3.55 -14.78 -11.08
CA THR A 204 4.65 -14.90 -10.13
C THR A 204 4.83 -16.36 -9.69
N LEU A 205 6.08 -16.78 -9.54
CA LEU A 205 6.39 -18.08 -8.96
C LEU A 205 6.14 -18.07 -7.43
N PRO A 206 5.89 -19.23 -6.81
CA PRO A 206 5.75 -19.30 -5.36
C PRO A 206 6.97 -18.72 -4.63
N GLY A 207 6.73 -18.01 -3.51
CA GLY A 207 7.78 -17.39 -2.71
C GLY A 207 8.42 -16.15 -3.31
N ALA A 208 7.97 -15.67 -4.46
CA ALA A 208 8.51 -14.44 -5.07
C ALA A 208 8.41 -13.25 -4.11
N THR A 209 9.46 -12.41 -4.08
CA THR A 209 9.44 -11.14 -3.34
C THR A 209 9.54 -10.00 -4.33
N LEU A 210 8.47 -9.20 -4.41
CA LEU A 210 8.36 -8.06 -5.31
C LEU A 210 8.65 -6.79 -4.52
N SER A 211 9.88 -6.31 -4.65
CA SER A 211 10.31 -5.07 -4.01
C SER A 211 9.66 -3.85 -4.68
N PRO A 212 9.36 -2.76 -3.93
CA PRO A 212 8.90 -1.50 -4.50
C PRO A 212 9.92 -0.83 -5.42
N TYR A 213 11.14 -1.35 -5.54
CA TYR A 213 12.13 -0.94 -6.54
C TYR A 213 11.73 -1.38 -7.97
N PHE A 214 10.90 -2.40 -8.09
CA PHE A 214 10.27 -2.76 -9.37
C PHE A 214 9.00 -1.94 -9.53
N SER A 215 9.11 -0.78 -10.14
CA SER A 215 7.99 0.16 -10.25
C SER A 215 6.83 -0.36 -11.11
N ASN A 216 7.10 -1.30 -12.01
CA ASN A 216 6.11 -1.85 -12.93
C ASN A 216 6.55 -3.22 -13.47
N ILE A 217 5.68 -4.22 -13.38
CA ILE A 217 5.86 -5.54 -13.99
C ILE A 217 4.96 -5.60 -15.22
N LYS A 218 5.58 -5.82 -16.37
CA LYS A 218 4.94 -5.74 -17.67
C LYS A 218 4.02 -6.92 -17.95
N ASN A 219 3.01 -6.66 -18.78
CA ASN A 219 2.05 -7.65 -19.25
C ASN A 219 2.73 -8.94 -19.73
N GLY A 220 2.16 -10.08 -19.33
CA GLY A 220 2.63 -11.40 -19.73
C GLY A 220 3.94 -11.86 -19.09
N SER A 221 4.52 -11.08 -18.18
CA SER A 221 5.78 -11.43 -17.50
C SER A 221 5.62 -12.62 -16.57
N ILE A 222 6.68 -13.44 -16.48
CA ILE A 222 6.86 -14.44 -15.44
C ILE A 222 7.94 -13.93 -14.49
N VAL A 223 7.58 -13.78 -13.22
CA VAL A 223 8.49 -13.25 -12.18
C VAL A 223 8.71 -14.32 -11.13
N GLY A 224 9.96 -14.60 -10.84
CA GLY A 224 10.33 -15.59 -9.84
C GLY A 224 11.66 -15.25 -9.21
N TRP A 225 12.01 -16.03 -8.18
CA TRP A 225 13.32 -16.04 -7.62
C TRP A 225 14.20 -16.98 -8.47
N ASN A 226 15.31 -16.50 -9.00
CA ASN A 226 16.36 -17.38 -9.50
C ASN A 226 17.07 -17.95 -8.28
N PRO A 227 17.04 -19.26 -8.06
CA PRO A 227 17.83 -19.86 -6.97
C PRO A 227 19.27 -19.41 -7.17
N PRO A 228 20.00 -19.03 -6.11
CA PRO A 228 21.42 -18.80 -6.24
C PRO A 228 22.04 -20.09 -6.84
N ASN A 229 22.95 -19.93 -7.77
CA ASN A 229 23.77 -21.07 -8.22
C ASN A 229 24.45 -21.64 -6.98
N VAL A 230 23.92 -22.72 -6.45
CA VAL A 230 24.55 -23.48 -5.38
C VAL A 230 25.81 -24.07 -6.03
N LYS A 231 26.95 -23.41 -5.82
CA LYS A 231 28.23 -24.06 -6.10
C LYS A 231 28.35 -25.14 -5.06
N GLU A 232 28.26 -26.39 -5.48
CA GLU A 232 28.65 -27.52 -4.64
C GLU A 232 30.05 -27.21 -4.12
N SER A 233 30.23 -27.18 -2.80
CA SER A 233 31.54 -27.17 -2.20
C SER A 233 32.18 -28.50 -2.61
N LYS A 234 33.19 -28.44 -3.47
CA LYS A 234 34.05 -29.61 -3.68
C LYS A 234 34.74 -29.86 -2.35
N GLU A 235 34.34 -30.96 -1.68
CA GLU A 235 35.13 -31.55 -0.60
C GLU A 235 36.52 -31.99 -1.13
#